data_c61abb39db959bb362b7d5be125b467d
#
_entry.id   c61abb39db959bb362b7d5be125b467d
#
_cell.length_a   1.000
_cell.length_b   1.000
_cell.length_c   1.000
_cell.angle_alpha   90.00
_cell.angle_beta   90.00
_cell.angle_gamma   90.00
#
_symmetry.space_group_name_H-M   'P 1'
#
loop_
_entity.id
_entity.type
_entity.pdbx_description
1 polymer ?
#
loop_
_entity_poly.entity_id
_entity_poly.type
_entity_poly.pdbx_seq_one_letter_code
_entity_poly.pdbx_strand_id
1 'polypeptide(L)'
;MPDLPRSTRESAAAHWVLPAGDLDETMRFFIDTLGFRLDGIMPADDPRVARLSGHGLQLVLDVDHHGDAGLLRLETAHGQSRDALIAPNRTRIEFAPATPSIVMPALQSRLCIQRLNAPGSSWKAGRAGMQYRDLIPDRQGGRFIASHIRMPHGGPVGDHVHYHDIHVQLIYCHRGWVRLVYEDQGEPFVIQAGDCVLQPPQIRHRVLESSDGLEVIEIGSPAEHMTWLDHRMDLPTGRQLPARDFNGQRFTCHQLARAHWREAPDSGWLRRDLGIAAATGGLADAGVIRRAGAALTTGASTLQDKAFAFHFVLAGSMTLQIEGMPAQALAADDAFVIPAGMRRAYTDCTDDCELLQVFVPA
;
A
#
# COMPACT_ATOMS: atom_id res chain seq x y z
N MET A 1 -1.12 -21.64 -23.12
CA MET A 1 0.31 -21.92 -23.08
C MET A 1 0.50 -23.27 -22.41
N PRO A 2 1.28 -24.20 -22.99
CA PRO A 2 1.51 -25.47 -22.33
C PRO A 2 2.30 -25.26 -21.04
N ASP A 3 1.91 -25.98 -19.99
CA ASP A 3 2.61 -26.06 -18.70
C ASP A 3 4.08 -26.40 -18.97
N LEU A 4 4.95 -25.48 -18.61
CA LEU A 4 6.38 -25.80 -18.49
C LEU A 4 6.51 -26.78 -17.33
N PRO A 5 7.19 -27.93 -17.52
CA PRO A 5 7.41 -28.90 -16.46
C PRO A 5 8.08 -28.18 -15.29
N ARG A 6 7.58 -28.35 -14.06
CA ARG A 6 8.28 -27.99 -12.84
C ARG A 6 9.64 -28.66 -12.90
N SER A 7 10.68 -27.90 -13.22
CA SER A 7 12.03 -28.39 -13.19
C SER A 7 12.23 -28.91 -11.75
N THR A 8 12.63 -30.14 -11.64
CA THR A 8 13.24 -30.67 -10.41
C THR A 8 14.46 -29.81 -10.18
N ARG A 9 14.29 -28.73 -9.37
CA ARG A 9 15.44 -27.96 -8.89
C ARG A 9 16.24 -28.95 -8.06
N GLU A 10 17.37 -29.42 -8.57
CA GLU A 10 18.42 -29.99 -7.72
C GLU A 10 18.57 -29.04 -6.53
N SER A 11 18.60 -29.57 -5.32
CA SER A 11 18.73 -28.79 -4.10
C SER A 11 20.14 -28.21 -4.03
N ALA A 12 20.33 -27.07 -4.72
CA ALA A 12 21.56 -26.29 -4.61
C ALA A 12 21.55 -25.59 -3.25
N ALA A 13 22.56 -25.88 -2.42
CA ALA A 13 22.79 -25.13 -1.19
C ALA A 13 23.53 -23.83 -1.52
N ALA A 14 23.04 -22.70 -1.01
CA ALA A 14 23.71 -21.42 -1.13
C ALA A 14 24.42 -21.07 0.19
N HIS A 15 25.64 -20.59 0.07
CA HIS A 15 26.44 -20.13 1.21
C HIS A 15 26.85 -18.67 0.98
N TRP A 16 26.81 -17.87 2.04
CA TRP A 16 27.41 -16.55 2.01
C TRP A 16 28.86 -16.66 2.52
N VAL A 17 29.83 -16.34 1.66
CA VAL A 17 31.26 -16.38 2.00
C VAL A 17 31.68 -15.01 2.51
N LEU A 18 32.27 -14.99 3.72
CA LEU A 18 32.75 -13.80 4.39
C LEU A 18 34.24 -13.92 4.66
N PRO A 19 34.98 -12.80 4.63
CA PRO A 19 36.36 -12.81 5.11
C PRO A 19 36.36 -13.21 6.59
N ALA A 20 37.33 -14.06 6.98
CA ALA A 20 37.42 -14.47 8.38
C ALA A 20 38.18 -13.44 9.24
N GLY A 21 39.21 -12.78 8.68
CA GLY A 21 40.18 -12.05 9.49
C GLY A 21 40.93 -13.03 10.41
N ASP A 22 40.79 -12.88 11.71
CA ASP A 22 41.10 -13.93 12.68
C ASP A 22 39.93 -14.93 12.72
N LEU A 23 40.16 -16.16 12.25
CA LEU A 23 39.12 -17.17 12.12
C LEU A 23 38.53 -17.56 13.50
N ASP A 24 39.40 -17.77 14.49
CA ASP A 24 38.95 -18.23 15.81
C ASP A 24 38.15 -17.16 16.54
N GLU A 25 38.56 -15.92 16.47
CA GLU A 25 37.85 -14.80 17.11
C GLU A 25 36.53 -14.56 16.40
N THR A 26 36.51 -14.54 15.07
CA THR A 26 35.30 -14.34 14.27
C THR A 26 34.32 -15.48 14.46
N MET A 27 34.76 -16.71 14.42
CA MET A 27 33.93 -17.90 14.63
C MET A 27 33.26 -17.87 16.01
N ARG A 28 34.02 -17.59 17.08
CA ARG A 28 33.48 -17.44 18.44
C ARG A 28 32.43 -16.34 18.52
N PHE A 29 32.66 -15.19 17.90
CA PHE A 29 31.70 -14.11 17.88
C PHE A 29 30.35 -14.56 17.22
N PHE A 30 30.41 -15.21 16.07
CA PHE A 30 29.21 -15.70 15.41
C PHE A 30 28.51 -16.79 16.22
N ILE A 31 29.23 -17.65 16.92
CA ILE A 31 28.61 -18.70 17.75
C ILE A 31 28.08 -18.15 19.05
N ASP A 32 28.90 -17.49 19.84
CA ASP A 32 28.59 -17.15 21.22
C ASP A 32 27.71 -15.89 21.33
N THR A 33 27.89 -14.93 20.39
CA THR A 33 27.16 -13.67 20.42
C THR A 33 25.90 -13.70 19.55
N LEU A 34 25.99 -14.32 18.37
CA LEU A 34 24.90 -14.32 17.38
C LEU A 34 24.11 -15.63 17.36
N GLY A 35 24.57 -16.70 18.00
CA GLY A 35 23.86 -17.97 18.11
C GLY A 35 23.92 -18.84 16.84
N PHE A 36 24.95 -18.67 16.01
CA PHE A 36 25.23 -19.60 14.93
C PHE A 36 25.78 -20.92 15.47
N ARG A 37 25.68 -21.98 14.69
CA ARG A 37 26.25 -23.30 15.00
C ARG A 37 27.38 -23.60 14.04
N LEU A 38 28.45 -24.16 14.55
CA LEU A 38 29.57 -24.68 13.72
C LEU A 38 29.13 -26.00 13.08
N ASP A 39 29.19 -26.08 11.75
CA ASP A 39 28.88 -27.27 10.96
C ASP A 39 30.13 -27.98 10.44
N GLY A 40 31.26 -27.27 10.29
CA GLY A 40 32.49 -27.85 9.84
C GLY A 40 33.68 -26.89 9.79
N ILE A 41 34.88 -27.41 9.85
CA ILE A 41 36.14 -26.67 9.68
C ILE A 41 37.05 -27.39 8.71
N MET A 42 37.95 -26.65 8.05
CA MET A 42 38.93 -27.23 7.12
C MET A 42 40.18 -26.36 7.04
N PRO A 43 41.41 -26.98 7.09
CA PRO A 43 41.68 -28.33 7.60
C PRO A 43 41.46 -28.43 9.11
N ALA A 44 41.46 -29.63 9.68
CA ALA A 44 41.11 -29.81 11.10
C ALA A 44 42.24 -29.40 12.06
N ASP A 45 43.49 -29.48 11.59
CA ASP A 45 44.72 -29.23 12.35
C ASP A 45 45.23 -27.78 12.26
N ASP A 46 44.84 -27.05 11.21
CA ASP A 46 45.14 -25.62 11.03
C ASP A 46 43.97 -24.97 10.28
N PRO A 47 42.84 -24.70 10.96
CA PRO A 47 41.59 -24.26 10.30
C PRO A 47 41.75 -22.93 9.58
N ARG A 48 41.38 -22.91 8.30
CA ARG A 48 41.34 -21.72 7.44
C ARG A 48 39.93 -21.40 6.98
N VAL A 49 39.02 -22.37 7.04
CA VAL A 49 37.63 -22.24 6.64
C VAL A 49 36.73 -22.79 7.75
N ALA A 50 35.73 -22.05 8.15
CA ALA A 50 34.66 -22.52 9.02
C ALA A 50 33.29 -22.38 8.32
N ARG A 51 32.46 -23.41 8.42
CA ARG A 51 31.08 -23.41 7.96
C ARG A 51 30.14 -23.28 9.15
N LEU A 52 29.25 -22.30 9.10
CA LEU A 52 28.32 -22.00 10.15
C LEU A 52 26.88 -22.00 9.60
N SER A 53 25.91 -22.39 10.42
CA SER A 53 24.49 -22.26 10.12
C SER A 53 23.73 -21.62 11.28
N GLY A 54 22.77 -20.76 10.96
CA GLY A 54 21.91 -20.11 11.95
C GLY A 54 20.95 -19.14 11.27
N HIS A 55 19.83 -18.85 11.93
CA HIS A 55 18.85 -17.87 11.46
C HIS A 55 18.38 -18.08 10.01
N GLY A 56 18.32 -19.34 9.55
CA GLY A 56 17.96 -19.67 8.17
C GLY A 56 19.05 -19.41 7.14
N LEU A 57 20.26 -19.05 7.56
CA LEU A 57 21.39 -18.70 6.72
C LEU A 57 22.53 -19.71 6.89
N GLN A 58 23.29 -19.94 5.81
CA GLN A 58 24.53 -20.69 5.83
C GLN A 58 25.68 -19.74 5.49
N LEU A 59 26.72 -19.73 6.33
CA LEU A 59 27.91 -18.90 6.21
C LEU A 59 29.14 -19.73 6.03
N VAL A 60 30.11 -19.22 5.30
CA VAL A 60 31.47 -19.70 5.23
C VAL A 60 32.39 -18.57 5.63
N LEU A 61 33.14 -18.73 6.72
CA LEU A 61 34.20 -17.83 7.08
C LEU A 61 35.51 -18.39 6.44
N ASP A 62 36.16 -17.57 5.64
CA ASP A 62 37.35 -18.00 4.88
C ASP A 62 38.50 -16.99 5.04
N VAL A 63 39.64 -17.45 5.53
CA VAL A 63 40.84 -16.63 5.74
C VAL A 63 41.39 -16.08 4.43
N ASP A 64 41.26 -16.84 3.34
CA ASP A 64 41.76 -16.46 2.02
C ASP A 64 40.77 -15.58 1.23
N HIS A 65 39.57 -15.40 1.74
CA HIS A 65 38.60 -14.47 1.14
C HIS A 65 38.84 -13.02 1.60
N HIS A 66 39.12 -12.13 0.66
CA HIS A 66 39.45 -10.72 0.92
C HIS A 66 38.33 -9.75 0.44
N GLY A 67 37.09 -10.22 0.34
CA GLY A 67 35.94 -9.41 -0.03
C GLY A 67 35.45 -8.48 1.09
N ASP A 68 34.41 -7.74 0.80
CA ASP A 68 33.70 -6.93 1.80
C ASP A 68 32.98 -7.84 2.81
N ALA A 69 33.14 -7.55 4.09
CA ALA A 69 32.48 -8.26 5.16
C ALA A 69 30.94 -7.98 5.23
N GLY A 70 30.49 -6.89 4.62
CA GLY A 70 29.08 -6.57 4.43
C GLY A 70 28.27 -6.28 5.70
N LEU A 71 26.97 -6.33 5.54
CA LEU A 71 25.97 -6.12 6.58
C LEU A 71 25.11 -7.37 6.75
N LEU A 72 25.02 -7.88 7.99
CA LEU A 72 24.06 -8.91 8.38
C LEU A 72 22.98 -8.30 9.28
N ARG A 73 21.72 -8.38 8.86
CA ARG A 73 20.57 -7.96 9.68
C ARG A 73 19.87 -9.19 10.22
N LEU A 74 19.76 -9.27 11.54
CA LEU A 74 19.05 -10.33 12.25
C LEU A 74 17.67 -9.84 12.69
N GLU A 75 16.63 -10.53 12.28
CA GLU A 75 15.26 -10.25 12.71
C GLU A 75 14.95 -10.97 14.02
N THR A 76 14.55 -10.22 15.03
CA THR A 76 14.25 -10.75 16.36
C THR A 76 12.75 -10.71 16.66
N ALA A 77 12.21 -11.81 17.22
CA ALA A 77 10.77 -11.94 17.51
C ALA A 77 10.23 -10.93 18.51
N HIS A 78 11.05 -10.29 19.32
CA HIS A 78 10.63 -9.48 20.47
C HIS A 78 10.90 -7.98 20.32
N GLY A 79 11.20 -7.51 19.10
CA GLY A 79 11.33 -6.06 18.86
C GLY A 79 12.35 -5.33 19.77
N GLN A 80 13.25 -6.06 20.44
CA GLN A 80 14.28 -5.44 21.26
C GLN A 80 15.26 -4.73 20.34
N SER A 81 15.21 -3.42 20.36
CA SER A 81 16.28 -2.61 19.78
C SER A 81 17.58 -2.95 20.53
N ARG A 82 18.48 -3.60 19.81
CA ARG A 82 19.87 -3.77 20.26
C ARG A 82 20.74 -2.84 19.46
N ASP A 83 21.78 -2.32 20.10
CA ASP A 83 22.79 -1.56 19.37
C ASP A 83 23.45 -2.43 18.30
N ALA A 84 23.78 -1.81 17.18
CA ALA A 84 24.53 -2.48 16.14
C ALA A 84 25.89 -2.95 16.65
N LEU A 85 26.31 -4.15 16.24
CA LEU A 85 27.62 -4.70 16.59
C LEU A 85 28.53 -4.71 15.35
N ILE A 86 29.82 -4.75 15.59
CA ILE A 86 30.82 -5.00 14.56
C ILE A 86 31.55 -6.29 14.92
N ALA A 87 31.47 -7.29 14.05
CA ALA A 87 32.21 -8.54 14.20
C ALA A 87 33.70 -8.32 14.00
N PRO A 88 34.58 -9.24 14.51
CA PRO A 88 36.03 -9.13 14.33
C PRO A 88 36.48 -9.03 12.86
N ASN A 89 35.75 -9.68 11.96
CA ASN A 89 35.99 -9.60 10.51
C ASN A 89 35.38 -8.32 9.86
N ARG A 90 34.87 -7.39 10.65
CA ARG A 90 34.21 -6.13 10.25
C ARG A 90 32.80 -6.28 9.68
N THR A 91 32.20 -7.46 9.68
CA THR A 91 30.77 -7.58 9.37
C THR A 91 29.97 -6.71 10.33
N ARG A 92 29.17 -5.80 9.79
CA ARG A 92 28.22 -5.01 10.58
C ARG A 92 26.98 -5.86 10.88
N ILE A 93 26.59 -5.93 12.15
CA ILE A 93 25.41 -6.67 12.59
C ILE A 93 24.36 -5.66 13.04
N GLU A 94 23.19 -5.72 12.43
CA GLU A 94 22.01 -4.93 12.84
C GLU A 94 20.92 -5.87 13.34
N PHE A 95 20.16 -5.41 14.33
CA PHE A 95 18.99 -6.11 14.84
C PHE A 95 17.73 -5.33 14.46
N ALA A 96 16.75 -6.03 13.87
CA ALA A 96 15.47 -5.49 13.49
C ALA A 96 14.32 -6.33 14.09
N PRO A 97 13.15 -5.76 14.35
CA PRO A 97 12.00 -6.57 14.71
C PRO A 97 11.57 -7.43 13.51
N ALA A 98 11.24 -8.71 13.75
CA ALA A 98 10.74 -9.61 12.71
C ALA A 98 9.41 -9.14 12.09
N THR A 99 8.65 -8.36 12.86
CA THR A 99 7.45 -7.65 12.37
C THR A 99 7.61 -6.20 12.76
N PRO A 100 8.08 -5.33 11.87
CA PRO A 100 8.17 -3.91 12.15
C PRO A 100 6.76 -3.36 12.39
N SER A 101 6.58 -2.58 13.45
CA SER A 101 5.34 -1.83 13.63
C SER A 101 5.18 -0.83 12.50
N ILE A 102 3.95 -0.65 12.03
CA ILE A 102 3.63 0.38 11.03
C ILE A 102 3.97 1.75 11.65
N VAL A 103 5.00 2.37 11.13
CA VAL A 103 5.38 3.73 11.55
C VAL A 103 4.52 4.72 10.79
N MET A 104 3.72 5.49 11.52
CA MET A 104 2.86 6.52 10.94
C MET A 104 3.62 7.86 10.90
N PRO A 105 4.03 8.36 9.71
CA PRO A 105 4.68 9.66 9.61
C PRO A 105 3.80 10.79 10.13
N ALA A 106 4.41 11.84 10.66
CA ALA A 106 3.69 13.03 11.08
C ALA A 106 2.98 13.67 9.88
N LEU A 107 1.68 13.98 10.04
CA LEU A 107 0.92 14.64 8.99
C LEU A 107 1.46 16.05 8.74
N GLN A 108 1.84 16.32 7.51
CA GLN A 108 2.16 17.66 7.03
C GLN A 108 1.01 18.12 6.10
N SER A 109 -0.07 18.62 6.73
CA SER A 109 -1.27 19.00 5.99
C SER A 109 -0.99 20.21 5.07
N ARG A 110 -1.13 20.00 3.76
CA ARG A 110 -0.87 21.01 2.73
C ARG A 110 -1.97 20.97 1.66
N LEU A 111 -2.29 22.15 1.12
CA LEU A 111 -3.11 22.21 -0.08
C LEU A 111 -2.33 21.59 -1.25
N CYS A 112 -2.97 20.62 -1.89
CA CYS A 112 -2.45 19.97 -3.08
C CYS A 112 -3.54 20.00 -4.16
N ILE A 113 -3.19 20.39 -5.37
CA ILE A 113 -4.08 20.30 -6.55
C ILE A 113 -3.29 19.62 -7.66
N GLN A 114 -3.70 18.43 -8.04
CA GLN A 114 -3.04 17.63 -9.07
C GLN A 114 -3.98 17.46 -10.26
N ARG A 115 -3.66 18.15 -11.36
CA ARG A 115 -4.44 18.05 -12.60
C ARG A 115 -3.95 16.91 -13.46
N LEU A 116 -4.85 16.29 -14.22
CA LEU A 116 -4.51 15.19 -15.15
C LEU A 116 -3.37 15.58 -16.10
N ASN A 117 -3.41 16.77 -16.65
CA ASN A 117 -2.46 17.27 -17.66
C ASN A 117 -1.40 18.22 -17.08
N ALA A 118 -1.19 18.23 -15.75
CA ALA A 118 -0.17 19.08 -15.14
C ALA A 118 1.25 18.59 -15.45
N PRO A 119 2.24 19.47 -15.52
CA PRO A 119 3.65 19.07 -15.54
C PRO A 119 3.93 18.16 -14.33
N GLY A 120 4.55 16.99 -14.57
CA GLY A 120 4.80 15.99 -13.54
C GLY A 120 3.66 15.00 -13.27
N SER A 121 2.47 15.20 -13.85
CA SER A 121 1.36 14.23 -13.83
C SER A 121 1.58 13.14 -14.89
N SER A 122 2.62 12.34 -14.74
CA SER A 122 2.96 11.28 -15.70
C SER A 122 2.56 9.90 -15.18
N TRP A 123 2.20 9.03 -16.09
CA TRP A 123 1.98 7.63 -15.80
C TRP A 123 3.32 6.90 -15.71
N LYS A 124 3.53 6.18 -14.61
CA LYS A 124 4.72 5.35 -14.37
C LYS A 124 4.33 3.89 -14.43
N ALA A 125 5.14 3.07 -15.11
CA ALA A 125 4.96 1.63 -15.09
C ALA A 125 5.20 1.06 -13.69
N GLY A 126 4.35 0.13 -13.28
CA GLY A 126 4.45 -0.60 -12.03
C GLY A 126 4.34 -2.11 -12.24
N ARG A 127 3.99 -2.84 -11.16
CA ARG A 127 3.87 -4.29 -11.19
C ARG A 127 2.67 -4.75 -12.03
N ALA A 128 2.72 -6.01 -12.50
CA ALA A 128 1.61 -6.71 -13.16
C ALA A 128 0.98 -5.95 -14.35
N GLY A 129 1.76 -5.10 -15.06
CA GLY A 129 1.26 -4.31 -16.19
C GLY A 129 0.47 -3.06 -15.83
N MET A 130 0.33 -2.75 -14.56
CA MET A 130 -0.34 -1.54 -14.07
C MET A 130 0.51 -0.30 -14.34
N GLN A 131 -0.16 0.83 -14.53
CA GLN A 131 0.45 2.16 -14.61
C GLN A 131 -0.15 3.04 -13.51
N TYR A 132 0.70 3.85 -12.89
CA TYR A 132 0.37 4.66 -11.73
C TYR A 132 0.58 6.14 -12.01
N ARG A 133 -0.38 6.96 -11.63
CA ARG A 133 -0.28 8.43 -11.58
C ARG A 133 -0.48 8.86 -10.12
N ASP A 134 0.50 9.58 -9.58
CA ASP A 134 0.44 10.07 -8.20
C ASP A 134 -0.53 11.26 -8.10
N LEU A 135 -1.49 11.19 -7.20
CA LEU A 135 -2.51 12.21 -6.96
C LEU A 135 -2.17 13.13 -5.78
N ILE A 136 -1.16 12.76 -4.97
CA ILE A 136 -0.67 13.53 -3.83
C ILE A 136 0.87 13.47 -3.82
N PRO A 137 1.57 14.20 -4.70
CA PRO A 137 3.03 14.07 -4.86
C PRO A 137 3.84 14.34 -3.59
N ASP A 138 3.37 15.21 -2.69
CA ASP A 138 4.02 15.52 -1.41
C ASP A 138 3.68 14.49 -0.31
N ARG A 139 2.75 13.55 -0.62
CA ARG A 139 2.31 12.50 0.29
C ARG A 139 1.88 12.98 1.67
N GLN A 140 1.62 14.28 1.82
CA GLN A 140 1.31 14.94 3.08
C GLN A 140 2.33 14.60 4.18
N GLY A 141 3.62 14.66 3.82
CA GLY A 141 4.73 14.29 4.70
C GLY A 141 4.94 12.78 4.83
N GLY A 142 4.51 11.98 3.86
CA GLY A 142 4.58 10.52 3.91
C GLY A 142 3.36 9.85 4.58
N ARG A 143 2.40 10.65 5.05
CA ARG A 143 1.23 10.15 5.78
C ARG A 143 0.22 9.45 4.89
N PHE A 144 0.01 9.92 3.66
CA PHE A 144 -1.00 9.40 2.72
C PHE A 144 -0.42 9.21 1.33
N ILE A 145 -0.92 8.22 0.64
CA ILE A 145 -0.76 8.03 -0.80
C ILE A 145 -2.15 8.01 -1.44
N ALA A 146 -2.27 8.64 -2.60
CA ALA A 146 -3.40 8.45 -3.49
C ALA A 146 -2.87 8.24 -4.90
N SER A 147 -3.28 7.16 -5.52
CA SER A 147 -2.85 6.74 -6.84
C SER A 147 -4.03 6.58 -7.78
N HIS A 148 -3.94 7.17 -8.96
CA HIS A 148 -4.76 6.77 -10.09
C HIS A 148 -4.03 5.63 -10.80
N ILE A 149 -4.62 4.44 -10.81
CA ILE A 149 -4.03 3.24 -11.37
C ILE A 149 -4.83 2.87 -12.62
N ARG A 150 -4.17 2.54 -13.71
CA ARG A 150 -4.83 2.04 -14.91
C ARG A 150 -4.18 0.77 -15.45
N MET A 151 -4.99 -0.04 -16.11
CA MET A 151 -4.58 -1.18 -16.91
C MET A 151 -4.99 -0.93 -18.37
N PRO A 152 -4.06 -0.52 -19.23
CA PRO A 152 -4.38 -0.20 -20.63
C PRO A 152 -4.96 -1.39 -21.41
N HIS A 153 -4.50 -2.60 -21.06
CA HIS A 153 -4.92 -3.84 -21.72
C HIS A 153 -5.59 -4.75 -20.68
N GLY A 154 -6.77 -5.25 -20.99
CA GLY A 154 -7.52 -6.18 -20.18
C GLY A 154 -7.04 -7.63 -20.32
N GLY A 155 -7.76 -8.54 -19.66
CA GLY A 155 -7.49 -9.95 -19.61
C GLY A 155 -6.90 -10.43 -18.31
N PRO A 156 -6.34 -11.65 -18.26
CA PRO A 156 -5.74 -12.23 -17.06
C PRO A 156 -4.56 -11.39 -16.56
N VAL A 157 -4.54 -11.13 -15.25
CA VAL A 157 -3.47 -10.35 -14.60
C VAL A 157 -2.45 -11.30 -13.99
N GLY A 158 -1.17 -11.10 -14.30
CA GLY A 158 -0.05 -11.87 -13.76
C GLY A 158 0.30 -11.47 -12.32
N ASP A 159 -0.71 -11.45 -11.44
CA ASP A 159 -0.55 -11.08 -10.03
C ASP A 159 -0.37 -12.34 -9.14
N HIS A 160 0.16 -12.15 -7.94
CA HIS A 160 0.32 -13.15 -6.91
C HIS A 160 -0.50 -12.80 -5.68
N VAL A 161 -0.78 -13.81 -4.83
CA VAL A 161 -1.37 -13.56 -3.51
C VAL A 161 -0.41 -12.66 -2.73
N HIS A 162 -0.92 -11.54 -2.24
CA HIS A 162 -0.13 -10.54 -1.52
C HIS A 162 -0.96 -9.83 -0.47
N TYR A 163 -0.29 -9.07 0.39
CA TYR A 163 -0.89 -8.23 1.42
C TYR A 163 0.00 -7.03 1.73
N HIS A 164 -0.56 -6.04 2.39
CA HIS A 164 0.12 -4.78 2.69
C HIS A 164 0.23 -4.55 4.19
N ASP A 165 1.39 -4.08 4.65
CA ASP A 165 1.55 -3.54 6.00
C ASP A 165 1.07 -2.08 6.01
N ILE A 166 -0.23 -1.89 5.91
CA ILE A 166 -0.89 -0.61 5.76
C ILE A 166 -1.88 -0.40 6.91
N HIS A 167 -2.13 0.85 7.29
CA HIS A 167 -3.07 1.17 8.34
C HIS A 167 -4.51 1.30 7.82
N VAL A 168 -4.68 1.86 6.64
CA VAL A 168 -5.96 1.92 5.91
C VAL A 168 -5.70 1.93 4.41
N GLN A 169 -6.52 1.20 3.65
CA GLN A 169 -6.45 1.18 2.19
C GLN A 169 -7.83 0.96 1.60
N LEU A 170 -8.19 1.79 0.65
CA LEU A 170 -9.42 1.63 -0.13
C LEU A 170 -9.13 1.75 -1.62
N ILE A 171 -9.91 1.03 -2.42
CA ILE A 171 -9.85 1.06 -3.88
C ILE A 171 -11.24 1.36 -4.41
N TYR A 172 -11.37 2.45 -5.15
CA TYR A 172 -12.57 2.84 -5.87
C TYR A 172 -12.40 2.53 -7.36
N CYS A 173 -13.28 1.72 -7.94
CA CYS A 173 -13.28 1.46 -9.36
C CYS A 173 -13.87 2.67 -10.11
N HIS A 174 -13.02 3.36 -10.87
CA HIS A 174 -13.39 4.57 -11.59
C HIS A 174 -13.95 4.26 -12.97
N ARG A 175 -13.27 3.37 -13.74
CA ARG A 175 -13.68 2.95 -15.08
C ARG A 175 -13.45 1.46 -15.29
N GLY A 176 -14.27 0.83 -16.10
CA GLY A 176 -14.15 -0.58 -16.41
C GLY A 176 -14.55 -1.49 -15.25
N TRP A 177 -13.93 -2.65 -15.18
CA TRP A 177 -14.15 -3.65 -14.13
C TRP A 177 -12.89 -4.45 -13.83
N VAL A 178 -12.82 -5.02 -12.62
CA VAL A 178 -11.74 -5.91 -12.19
C VAL A 178 -12.29 -7.06 -11.36
N ARG A 179 -11.78 -8.28 -11.61
CA ARG A 179 -12.09 -9.49 -10.85
C ARG A 179 -11.03 -9.72 -9.78
N LEU A 180 -11.49 -9.79 -8.55
CA LEU A 180 -10.67 -9.85 -7.34
C LEU A 180 -11.03 -11.09 -6.51
N VAL A 181 -10.08 -11.53 -5.69
CA VAL A 181 -10.31 -12.54 -4.66
C VAL A 181 -9.61 -12.10 -3.38
N TYR A 182 -10.30 -12.28 -2.25
CA TYR A 182 -9.81 -11.92 -0.92
C TYR A 182 -9.88 -13.08 0.05
N GLU A 183 -8.94 -13.14 0.96
CA GLU A 183 -8.87 -14.11 2.05
C GLU A 183 -10.17 -14.11 2.85
N ASP A 184 -10.79 -15.29 2.98
CA ASP A 184 -12.01 -15.54 3.75
C ASP A 184 -13.24 -14.68 3.35
N GLN A 185 -13.26 -14.19 2.11
CA GLN A 185 -14.40 -13.43 1.58
C GLN A 185 -15.19 -14.20 0.51
N GLY A 186 -15.00 -15.53 0.43
CA GLY A 186 -15.69 -16.40 -0.51
C GLY A 186 -15.04 -16.44 -1.89
N GLU A 187 -15.87 -16.70 -2.90
CA GLU A 187 -15.43 -16.85 -4.28
C GLU A 187 -14.99 -15.52 -4.91
N PRO A 188 -14.16 -15.59 -5.97
CA PRO A 188 -13.79 -14.40 -6.74
C PRO A 188 -15.01 -13.61 -7.22
N PHE A 189 -14.97 -12.31 -7.11
CA PHE A 189 -16.03 -11.42 -7.53
C PHE A 189 -15.52 -10.25 -8.38
N VAL A 190 -16.43 -9.58 -9.06
CA VAL A 190 -16.13 -8.41 -9.90
C VAL A 190 -16.59 -7.14 -9.19
N ILE A 191 -15.73 -6.13 -9.18
CA ILE A 191 -16.11 -4.74 -8.96
C ILE A 191 -16.05 -3.99 -10.28
N GLN A 192 -16.98 -3.06 -10.47
CA GLN A 192 -17.10 -2.25 -11.67
C GLN A 192 -17.16 -0.76 -11.33
N ALA A 193 -17.16 0.08 -12.36
CA ALA A 193 -17.18 1.53 -12.18
C ALA A 193 -18.27 1.96 -11.17
N GLY A 194 -17.85 2.70 -10.15
CA GLY A 194 -18.67 3.15 -9.03
C GLY A 194 -18.62 2.26 -7.79
N ASP A 195 -18.10 1.04 -7.87
CA ASP A 195 -17.89 0.16 -6.72
C ASP A 195 -16.62 0.54 -5.93
N CYS A 196 -16.58 0.17 -4.65
CA CYS A 196 -15.45 0.43 -3.79
C CYS A 196 -15.20 -0.75 -2.86
N VAL A 197 -13.94 -1.08 -2.61
CA VAL A 197 -13.54 -2.03 -1.59
C VAL A 197 -12.64 -1.37 -0.55
N LEU A 198 -12.86 -1.70 0.72
CA LEU A 198 -11.88 -1.50 1.78
C LEU A 198 -11.02 -2.78 1.86
N GLN A 199 -9.72 -2.60 1.78
CA GLN A 199 -8.73 -3.65 2.02
C GLN A 199 -8.16 -3.45 3.44
N PRO A 200 -8.63 -4.21 4.44
CA PRO A 200 -8.10 -4.12 5.79
C PRO A 200 -6.61 -4.48 5.84
N PRO A 201 -5.88 -4.06 6.90
CA PRO A 201 -4.48 -4.41 7.08
C PRO A 201 -4.25 -5.92 6.94
N GLN A 202 -3.22 -6.28 6.15
CA GLN A 202 -2.74 -7.66 5.97
C GLN A 202 -3.74 -8.67 5.39
N ILE A 203 -4.91 -8.24 4.90
CA ILE A 203 -5.79 -9.16 4.16
C ILE A 203 -5.11 -9.64 2.88
N ARG A 204 -4.99 -10.96 2.69
CA ARG A 204 -4.44 -11.54 1.47
C ARG A 204 -5.44 -11.37 0.34
N HIS A 205 -4.92 -10.95 -0.81
CA HIS A 205 -5.75 -10.74 -1.98
C HIS A 205 -4.96 -10.92 -3.27
N ARG A 206 -5.68 -10.98 -4.38
CA ARG A 206 -5.11 -11.12 -5.71
C ARG A 206 -6.04 -10.51 -6.75
N VAL A 207 -5.46 -9.83 -7.73
CA VAL A 207 -6.13 -9.39 -8.96
C VAL A 207 -6.06 -10.54 -9.96
N LEU A 208 -7.20 -10.98 -10.50
CA LEU A 208 -7.29 -12.12 -11.41
C LEU A 208 -7.41 -11.69 -12.86
N GLU A 209 -8.24 -10.68 -13.12
CA GLU A 209 -8.58 -10.27 -14.48
C GLU A 209 -9.11 -8.83 -14.46
N SER A 210 -8.94 -8.11 -15.56
CA SER A 210 -9.50 -6.77 -15.73
C SER A 210 -10.07 -6.55 -17.13
N SER A 211 -10.93 -5.54 -17.27
CA SER A 211 -11.32 -5.01 -18.57
C SER A 211 -10.19 -4.20 -19.20
N ASP A 212 -10.26 -4.03 -20.52
CA ASP A 212 -9.48 -3.00 -21.22
C ASP A 212 -9.78 -1.64 -20.60
N GLY A 213 -8.74 -0.82 -20.40
CA GLY A 213 -8.87 0.52 -19.88
C GLY A 213 -9.46 0.59 -18.46
N LEU A 214 -9.27 -0.45 -17.64
CA LEU A 214 -9.58 -0.37 -16.19
C LEU A 214 -8.86 0.82 -15.58
N GLU A 215 -9.59 1.60 -14.79
CA GLU A 215 -9.03 2.65 -13.93
C GLU A 215 -9.58 2.54 -12.51
N VAL A 216 -8.70 2.64 -11.52
CA VAL A 216 -9.07 2.66 -10.10
C VAL A 216 -8.36 3.80 -9.38
N ILE A 217 -9.00 4.31 -8.32
CA ILE A 217 -8.41 5.27 -7.40
C ILE A 217 -8.12 4.54 -6.10
N GLU A 218 -6.85 4.45 -5.77
CA GLU A 218 -6.37 3.83 -4.54
C GLU A 218 -5.93 4.92 -3.56
N ILE A 219 -6.41 4.84 -2.32
CA ILE A 219 -5.97 5.72 -1.23
C ILE A 219 -5.49 4.85 -0.08
N GLY A 220 -4.28 5.14 0.43
CA GLY A 220 -3.66 4.39 1.51
C GLY A 220 -2.90 5.25 2.52
N SER A 221 -2.68 4.72 3.70
CA SER A 221 -1.90 5.31 4.78
C SER A 221 -1.19 4.21 5.58
N PRO A 222 0.14 4.34 5.87
CA PRO A 222 1.06 5.37 5.37
C PRO A 222 1.37 5.25 3.88
N ALA A 223 2.01 6.29 3.31
CA ALA A 223 2.35 6.31 1.89
C ALA A 223 3.38 5.24 1.51
N GLU A 224 4.36 5.02 2.36
CA GLU A 224 5.37 3.97 2.20
C GLU A 224 5.04 2.82 3.14
N HIS A 225 4.83 1.66 2.58
CA HIS A 225 4.53 0.42 3.28
C HIS A 225 4.99 -0.79 2.48
N MET A 226 5.26 -1.89 3.18
CA MET A 226 5.64 -3.14 2.53
C MET A 226 4.43 -3.81 1.89
N THR A 227 4.67 -4.32 0.68
CA THR A 227 3.79 -5.28 0.00
C THR A 227 4.49 -6.64 0.04
N TRP A 228 3.89 -7.57 0.77
CA TRP A 228 4.41 -8.92 0.94
C TRP A 228 3.72 -9.89 -0.01
N LEU A 229 4.49 -10.80 -0.60
CA LEU A 229 3.94 -11.92 -1.37
C LEU A 229 3.75 -13.13 -0.45
N ASP A 230 2.59 -13.76 -0.51
CA ASP A 230 2.31 -14.99 0.22
C ASP A 230 2.31 -16.18 -0.75
N HIS A 231 3.44 -16.88 -0.84
CA HIS A 231 3.61 -18.05 -1.70
C HIS A 231 3.03 -19.34 -1.12
N ARG A 232 2.46 -19.29 0.09
CA ARG A 232 1.92 -20.45 0.81
C ARG A 232 0.41 -20.48 0.82
N MET A 233 -0.24 -19.35 0.55
CA MET A 233 -1.69 -19.25 0.54
C MET A 233 -2.23 -19.31 -0.87
N ASP A 234 -3.21 -20.19 -1.08
CA ASP A 234 -4.03 -20.21 -2.28
C ASP A 234 -5.36 -19.49 -2.02
N LEU A 235 -5.82 -18.72 -3.00
CA LEU A 235 -7.13 -18.05 -2.98
C LEU A 235 -7.99 -18.55 -4.13
N PRO A 236 -9.31 -18.83 -3.90
CA PRO A 236 -10.06 -18.58 -2.65
C PRO A 236 -9.74 -19.60 -1.56
N THR A 237 -9.91 -19.19 -0.29
CA THR A 237 -9.72 -20.09 0.88
C THR A 237 -10.87 -21.08 1.07
N GLY A 238 -11.94 -20.98 0.28
CA GLY A 238 -13.17 -21.73 0.46
C GLY A 238 -14.00 -21.33 1.69
N ARG A 239 -13.61 -20.26 2.39
CA ARG A 239 -14.31 -19.72 3.56
C ARG A 239 -14.95 -18.38 3.24
N GLN A 240 -16.04 -18.06 3.93
CA GLN A 240 -16.70 -16.75 3.87
C GLN A 240 -16.96 -16.25 5.29
N LEU A 241 -16.14 -15.32 5.76
CA LEU A 241 -16.16 -14.79 7.12
C LEU A 241 -16.29 -13.25 7.08
N PRO A 242 -17.46 -12.71 6.69
CA PRO A 242 -17.63 -11.25 6.47
C PRO A 242 -17.45 -10.42 7.74
N ALA A 243 -17.56 -11.04 8.92
CA ALA A 243 -17.33 -10.37 10.20
C ALA A 243 -15.89 -10.51 10.71
N ARG A 244 -14.97 -11.13 9.92
CA ARG A 244 -13.58 -11.28 10.35
C ARG A 244 -12.95 -9.91 10.59
N ASP A 245 -12.35 -9.78 11.77
CA ASP A 245 -11.61 -8.58 12.17
C ASP A 245 -10.16 -8.66 11.71
N PHE A 246 -9.68 -7.56 11.14
CA PHE A 246 -8.30 -7.33 10.73
C PHE A 246 -7.80 -6.05 11.41
N ASN A 247 -7.29 -6.16 12.63
CA ASN A 247 -6.81 -5.03 13.44
C ASN A 247 -7.86 -3.91 13.62
N GLY A 248 -9.08 -4.28 14.00
CA GLY A 248 -10.19 -3.34 14.23
C GLY A 248 -10.92 -2.93 12.95
N GLN A 249 -10.60 -3.52 11.81
CA GLN A 249 -11.25 -3.24 10.54
C GLN A 249 -11.86 -4.51 9.94
N ARG A 250 -12.86 -4.34 9.09
CA ARG A 250 -13.50 -5.43 8.37
C ARG A 250 -13.48 -5.17 6.89
N PHE A 251 -13.28 -6.22 6.10
CA PHE A 251 -13.45 -6.13 4.66
C PHE A 251 -14.85 -5.61 4.33
N THR A 252 -14.96 -4.69 3.39
CA THR A 252 -16.24 -4.27 2.85
C THR A 252 -16.14 -4.04 1.34
N CYS A 253 -17.21 -4.40 0.64
CA CYS A 253 -17.39 -4.16 -0.78
C CYS A 253 -18.69 -3.40 -0.98
N HIS A 254 -18.58 -2.12 -1.31
CA HIS A 254 -19.71 -1.29 -1.67
C HIS A 254 -19.99 -1.45 -3.17
N GLN A 255 -21.24 -1.76 -3.51
CA GLN A 255 -21.69 -1.91 -4.89
C GLN A 255 -22.63 -0.75 -5.28
N LEU A 256 -22.33 -0.05 -6.36
CA LEU A 256 -23.15 1.06 -6.88
C LEU A 256 -24.60 0.63 -7.13
N ALA A 257 -24.79 -0.59 -7.64
CA ALA A 257 -26.13 -1.11 -7.94
C ALA A 257 -27.04 -1.25 -6.70
N ARG A 258 -26.47 -1.26 -5.49
CA ARG A 258 -27.19 -1.37 -4.21
C ARG A 258 -27.15 -0.06 -3.40
N ALA A 259 -26.60 0.99 -3.98
CA ALA A 259 -26.33 2.23 -3.28
C ALA A 259 -27.58 3.10 -3.13
N HIS A 260 -27.60 3.87 -2.06
CA HIS A 260 -28.63 4.88 -1.80
C HIS A 260 -27.99 6.26 -1.73
N TRP A 261 -28.59 7.21 -2.43
CA TRP A 261 -28.24 8.61 -2.36
C TRP A 261 -29.08 9.30 -1.28
N ARG A 262 -28.44 10.13 -0.46
CA ARG A 262 -29.07 10.92 0.59
C ARG A 262 -28.59 12.36 0.47
N GLU A 263 -29.32 13.30 1.03
CA GLU A 263 -28.87 14.67 1.14
C GLU A 263 -27.54 14.73 1.90
N ALA A 264 -26.56 15.44 1.32
CA ALA A 264 -25.29 15.67 1.98
C ALA A 264 -25.41 16.80 3.00
N PRO A 265 -24.52 16.87 4.03
CA PRO A 265 -24.47 18.01 4.95
C PRO A 265 -24.29 19.35 4.23
N ASP A 266 -23.52 19.36 3.14
CA ASP A 266 -23.37 20.51 2.26
C ASP A 266 -24.64 20.65 1.40
N SER A 267 -25.36 21.75 1.58
CA SER A 267 -26.62 22.02 0.87
C SER A 267 -26.44 21.91 -0.65
N GLY A 268 -27.37 21.24 -1.30
CA GLY A 268 -27.44 21.10 -2.76
C GLY A 268 -26.63 19.94 -3.32
N TRP A 269 -26.09 19.07 -2.45
CA TRP A 269 -25.43 17.84 -2.83
C TRP A 269 -26.18 16.62 -2.31
N LEU A 270 -26.12 15.54 -3.08
CA LEU A 270 -26.45 14.19 -2.62
C LEU A 270 -25.15 13.45 -2.34
N ARG A 271 -25.15 12.64 -1.30
CA ARG A 271 -24.01 11.78 -0.92
C ARG A 271 -24.39 10.31 -0.97
N ARG A 272 -23.51 9.52 -1.53
CA ARG A 272 -23.50 8.06 -1.48
C ARG A 272 -22.38 7.62 -0.55
N ASP A 273 -22.73 7.01 0.56
CA ASP A 273 -21.79 6.45 1.53
C ASP A 273 -21.17 5.15 0.99
N LEU A 274 -19.87 4.99 1.09
CA LEU A 274 -19.14 3.79 0.67
C LEU A 274 -18.93 2.77 1.80
N GLY A 275 -19.44 3.04 3.02
CA GLY A 275 -19.39 2.13 4.15
C GLY A 275 -18.03 2.06 4.86
N ILE A 276 -17.10 2.91 4.51
CA ILE A 276 -15.70 2.87 5.01
C ILE A 276 -15.67 3.21 6.50
N ALA A 277 -16.41 4.21 6.95
CA ALA A 277 -16.44 4.61 8.36
C ALA A 277 -16.92 3.46 9.27
N ALA A 278 -17.98 2.76 8.87
CA ALA A 278 -18.48 1.62 9.63
C ALA A 278 -17.51 0.43 9.64
N ALA A 279 -16.79 0.20 8.54
CA ALA A 279 -15.85 -0.90 8.41
C ALA A 279 -14.50 -0.66 9.11
N THR A 280 -14.14 0.61 9.35
CA THR A 280 -12.88 1.02 9.99
C THR A 280 -13.06 1.51 11.44
N GLY A 281 -14.28 1.44 11.99
CA GLY A 281 -14.56 2.00 13.31
C GLY A 281 -14.39 3.53 13.37
N GLY A 282 -14.55 4.23 12.22
CA GLY A 282 -14.42 5.69 12.14
C GLY A 282 -13.01 6.20 11.83
N LEU A 283 -12.03 5.30 11.58
CA LEU A 283 -10.66 5.69 11.24
C LEU A 283 -10.59 6.49 9.93
N ALA A 284 -11.42 6.14 8.97
CA ALA A 284 -11.57 6.85 7.71
C ALA A 284 -13.05 6.86 7.30
N ASP A 285 -13.43 7.82 6.47
CA ASP A 285 -14.74 7.91 5.84
C ASP A 285 -14.59 8.15 4.34
N ALA A 286 -15.44 7.54 3.53
CA ALA A 286 -15.45 7.77 2.10
C ALA A 286 -16.87 7.80 1.54
N GLY A 287 -17.08 8.66 0.56
CA GLY A 287 -18.35 8.80 -0.13
C GLY A 287 -18.19 9.45 -1.50
N VAL A 288 -19.21 9.32 -2.31
CA VAL A 288 -19.31 10.06 -3.56
C VAL A 288 -20.41 11.12 -3.40
N ILE A 289 -20.12 12.34 -3.79
CA ILE A 289 -21.13 13.41 -3.87
C ILE A 289 -21.44 13.77 -5.32
N ARG A 290 -22.69 14.10 -5.58
CA ARG A 290 -23.15 14.66 -6.85
C ARG A 290 -24.17 15.77 -6.61
N ARG A 291 -24.41 16.58 -7.61
CA ARG A 291 -25.43 17.64 -7.50
C ARG A 291 -26.83 17.08 -7.24
N ALA A 292 -27.60 17.75 -6.39
CA ALA A 292 -28.98 17.39 -6.07
C ALA A 292 -30.01 17.90 -7.10
N GLY A 293 -29.61 18.72 -8.09
CA GLY A 293 -30.47 19.31 -9.13
C GLY A 293 -29.83 20.53 -9.80
N ALA A 294 -30.54 21.16 -10.75
CA ALA A 294 -30.03 22.20 -11.63
C ALA A 294 -29.76 23.59 -10.98
N ALA A 295 -30.07 23.81 -9.72
CA ALA A 295 -30.18 25.15 -9.16
C ALA A 295 -29.21 25.49 -8.02
N LEU A 296 -27.89 25.38 -8.25
CA LEU A 296 -26.90 25.94 -7.33
C LEU A 296 -25.88 26.81 -8.08
N THR A 297 -26.20 28.11 -8.12
CA THR A 297 -25.27 29.13 -8.66
C THR A 297 -24.17 29.53 -7.67
N THR A 298 -24.34 29.24 -6.38
CA THR A 298 -23.33 29.52 -5.35
C THR A 298 -23.33 28.40 -4.32
N GLY A 299 -22.24 27.61 -4.27
CA GLY A 299 -22.02 26.62 -3.23
C GLY A 299 -21.88 27.28 -1.85
N ALA A 300 -22.48 26.70 -0.82
CA ALA A 300 -22.26 27.15 0.56
C ALA A 300 -20.77 27.02 0.91
N SER A 301 -20.22 28.05 1.56
CA SER A 301 -18.85 27.99 2.06
C SER A 301 -18.78 27.14 3.32
N THR A 302 -18.10 26.01 3.25
CA THR A 302 -17.95 25.04 4.33
C THR A 302 -16.53 25.04 4.89
N LEU A 303 -16.41 25.00 6.22
CA LEU A 303 -15.12 24.86 6.89
C LEU A 303 -14.65 23.38 6.78
N GLN A 304 -13.45 23.18 6.29
CA GLN A 304 -12.79 21.86 6.31
C GLN A 304 -12.26 21.59 7.73
N ASP A 305 -12.81 20.56 8.42
CA ASP A 305 -12.52 20.22 9.81
C ASP A 305 -11.80 18.86 9.99
N LYS A 306 -11.57 18.11 8.91
CA LYS A 306 -10.90 16.81 8.94
C LYS A 306 -9.39 16.97 8.88
N ALA A 307 -8.64 16.10 9.54
CA ALA A 307 -7.18 16.08 9.45
C ALA A 307 -6.69 15.87 8.01
N PHE A 308 -7.41 15.03 7.25
CA PHE A 308 -7.15 14.79 5.83
C PHE A 308 -8.47 14.80 5.06
N ALA A 309 -8.50 15.54 3.95
CA ALA A 309 -9.65 15.62 3.06
C ALA A 309 -9.17 15.56 1.61
N PHE A 310 -9.22 14.37 1.04
CA PHE A 310 -8.89 14.09 -0.35
C PHE A 310 -10.15 14.09 -1.20
N HIS A 311 -10.03 14.64 -2.41
CA HIS A 311 -11.09 14.69 -3.40
C HIS A 311 -10.55 14.30 -4.78
N PHE A 312 -11.38 13.60 -5.55
CA PHE A 312 -11.12 13.27 -6.93
C PHE A 312 -12.37 13.55 -7.76
N VAL A 313 -12.22 14.29 -8.86
CA VAL A 313 -13.32 14.61 -9.76
C VAL A 313 -13.59 13.38 -10.64
N LEU A 314 -14.69 12.68 -10.37
CA LEU A 314 -15.07 11.47 -11.11
C LEU A 314 -15.67 11.79 -12.48
N ALA A 315 -16.46 12.85 -12.56
CA ALA A 315 -17.13 13.30 -13.78
C ALA A 315 -17.40 14.80 -13.75
N GLY A 316 -17.60 15.38 -14.92
CA GLY A 316 -17.92 16.78 -15.09
C GLY A 316 -16.77 17.74 -14.76
N SER A 317 -17.13 18.96 -14.39
CA SER A 317 -16.19 20.01 -14.00
C SER A 317 -16.78 20.91 -12.91
N MET A 318 -15.90 21.62 -12.22
CA MET A 318 -16.28 22.57 -11.17
C MET A 318 -15.20 23.63 -10.95
N THR A 319 -15.56 24.70 -10.27
CA THR A 319 -14.64 25.68 -9.73
C THR A 319 -14.50 25.46 -8.21
N LEU A 320 -13.29 25.16 -7.74
CA LEU A 320 -12.95 25.12 -6.32
C LEU A 320 -12.59 26.53 -5.86
N GLN A 321 -13.38 27.08 -4.95
CA GLN A 321 -13.12 28.34 -4.26
C GLN A 321 -12.53 28.02 -2.89
N ILE A 322 -11.36 28.57 -2.58
CA ILE A 322 -10.74 28.51 -1.25
C ILE A 322 -10.57 29.95 -0.76
N GLU A 323 -10.99 30.22 0.47
CA GLU A 323 -10.89 31.56 1.05
C GLU A 323 -9.45 32.09 1.01
N GLY A 324 -9.28 33.30 0.48
CA GLY A 324 -7.96 33.95 0.34
C GLY A 324 -7.10 33.44 -0.83
N MET A 325 -7.63 32.56 -1.68
CA MET A 325 -6.86 32.00 -2.82
C MET A 325 -7.58 32.23 -4.16
N PRO A 326 -6.85 32.24 -5.28
CA PRO A 326 -7.47 32.28 -6.60
C PRO A 326 -8.33 31.04 -6.85
N ALA A 327 -9.46 31.25 -7.52
CA ALA A 327 -10.34 30.19 -7.95
C ALA A 327 -9.62 29.16 -8.82
N GLN A 328 -9.94 27.88 -8.63
CA GLN A 328 -9.31 26.75 -9.33
C GLN A 328 -10.36 26.01 -10.17
N ALA A 329 -10.27 26.12 -11.48
CA ALA A 329 -11.08 25.28 -12.36
C ALA A 329 -10.52 23.83 -12.36
N LEU A 330 -11.42 22.86 -12.13
CA LEU A 330 -11.12 21.44 -12.05
C LEU A 330 -12.04 20.67 -12.96
N ALA A 331 -11.56 19.58 -13.53
CA ALA A 331 -12.30 18.69 -14.42
C ALA A 331 -12.11 17.23 -14.03
N ALA A 332 -12.81 16.33 -14.70
CA ALA A 332 -12.68 14.90 -14.48
C ALA A 332 -11.21 14.47 -14.48
N ASP A 333 -10.88 13.54 -13.58
CA ASP A 333 -9.55 13.02 -13.29
C ASP A 333 -8.59 13.98 -12.55
N ASP A 334 -9.02 15.19 -12.19
CA ASP A 334 -8.26 16.06 -11.28
C ASP A 334 -8.48 15.67 -9.82
N ALA A 335 -7.45 15.84 -9.00
CA ALA A 335 -7.50 15.55 -7.57
C ALA A 335 -7.05 16.74 -6.74
N PHE A 336 -7.55 16.83 -5.50
CA PHE A 336 -7.09 17.86 -4.57
C PHE A 336 -7.23 17.42 -3.11
N VAL A 337 -6.37 18.00 -2.27
CA VAL A 337 -6.39 17.86 -0.80
C VAL A 337 -6.56 19.25 -0.21
N ILE A 338 -7.50 19.40 0.72
CA ILE A 338 -7.74 20.65 1.42
C ILE A 338 -7.35 20.48 2.89
N PRO A 339 -6.39 21.26 3.41
CA PRO A 339 -6.03 21.28 4.82
C PRO A 339 -7.18 21.65 5.75
N ALA A 340 -7.15 21.14 6.98
CA ALA A 340 -8.06 21.58 8.03
C ALA A 340 -7.95 23.10 8.28
N GLY A 341 -9.06 23.73 8.65
CA GLY A 341 -9.14 25.17 8.91
C GLY A 341 -9.39 26.06 7.69
N MET A 342 -9.35 25.51 6.48
CA MET A 342 -9.66 26.26 5.27
C MET A 342 -11.17 26.24 4.95
N ARG A 343 -11.72 27.40 4.55
CA ARG A 343 -13.08 27.46 4.01
C ARG A 343 -13.05 27.22 2.52
N ARG A 344 -13.97 26.39 2.05
CA ARG A 344 -14.12 26.02 0.64
C ARG A 344 -15.56 26.12 0.16
N ALA A 345 -15.74 26.37 -1.12
CA ALA A 345 -17.00 26.20 -1.83
C ALA A 345 -16.77 25.58 -3.20
N TYR A 346 -17.75 24.85 -3.71
CA TYR A 346 -17.77 24.35 -5.08
C TYR A 346 -18.78 25.18 -5.87
N THR A 347 -18.33 25.83 -6.95
CA THR A 347 -19.14 26.66 -7.81
C THR A 347 -19.01 26.21 -9.27
N ASP A 348 -19.84 26.73 -10.15
CA ASP A 348 -19.82 26.45 -11.59
C ASP A 348 -19.75 24.95 -11.92
N CYS A 349 -20.44 24.15 -11.10
CA CYS A 349 -20.46 22.70 -11.29
C CYS A 349 -21.34 22.33 -12.48
N THR A 350 -20.84 21.49 -13.39
CA THR A 350 -21.65 20.87 -14.43
C THR A 350 -22.71 19.93 -13.84
N ASP A 351 -23.74 19.63 -14.61
CA ASP A 351 -24.87 18.80 -14.12
C ASP A 351 -24.44 17.35 -13.78
N ASP A 352 -23.42 16.84 -14.46
CA ASP A 352 -22.80 15.53 -14.27
C ASP A 352 -21.65 15.54 -13.26
N CYS A 353 -21.41 16.65 -12.56
CA CYS A 353 -20.30 16.76 -11.62
C CYS A 353 -20.45 15.75 -10.46
N GLU A 354 -19.48 14.85 -10.35
CA GLU A 354 -19.35 13.89 -9.26
C GLU A 354 -17.94 13.94 -8.65
N LEU A 355 -17.86 13.84 -7.32
CA LEU A 355 -16.60 13.85 -6.56
C LEU A 355 -16.54 12.62 -5.64
N LEU A 356 -15.45 11.87 -5.73
CA LEU A 356 -15.03 10.98 -4.66
C LEU A 356 -14.42 11.81 -3.54
N GLN A 357 -14.85 11.58 -2.32
CA GLN A 357 -14.33 12.21 -1.11
C GLN A 357 -13.83 11.15 -0.16
N VAL A 358 -12.63 11.35 0.38
CA VAL A 358 -12.04 10.49 1.42
C VAL A 358 -11.55 11.37 2.56
N PHE A 359 -12.00 11.07 3.76
CA PHE A 359 -11.71 11.83 4.96
C PHE A 359 -11.06 10.97 6.03
N VAL A 360 -10.11 11.55 6.75
CA VAL A 360 -9.61 11.01 8.02
C VAL A 360 -9.94 12.06 9.10
N PRO A 361 -10.62 11.69 10.19
CA PRO A 361 -10.94 12.59 11.29
C PRO A 361 -9.70 13.24 11.89
N ALA A 362 -9.90 14.36 12.60
CA ALA A 362 -8.84 15.08 13.32
C ALA A 362 -8.42 14.34 14.60
#